data_ab37b23bbd9bdf0bc7d62547a8e61ec3
#
_entry.id   ab37b23bbd9bdf0bc7d62547a8e61ec3
#
_cell.length_a   1.000
_cell.length_b   1.000
_cell.length_c   1.000
_cell.angle_alpha   90.00
_cell.angle_beta   90.00
_cell.angle_gamma   90.00
#
_symmetry.space_group_name_H-M   'P 1'
#
loop_
_entity.id
_entity.type
_entity.pdbx_description
1 polymer ?
#
loop_
_entity_poly.entity_id
_entity_poly.type
_entity_poly.pdbx_seq_one_letter_code
_entity_poly.pdbx_strand_id
1 'polypeptide(L)'
;MLKVVAPMAGITDASFLNKVIPYGFNVATLGGYSLDSPTLEASKKIVQRGRKEFDIPLDNIFNHIENEVNLIKNTHNHVKVSANVRSTNPQPIIDVGNIKNLDIVEINCHCRQNEILAIGCGQEMLKRDDLNHFISQI
;
A
#
# COMPACT_ATOMS: atom_id res chain seq x y z
N MET A 1 -18.47 15.04 -5.97
CA MET A 1 -17.65 14.00 -6.65
C MET A 1 -16.50 13.61 -5.72
N LEU A 2 -16.27 12.33 -5.47
CA LEU A 2 -15.13 11.85 -4.69
C LEU A 2 -13.88 11.84 -5.57
N LYS A 3 -12.83 12.52 -5.14
CA LYS A 3 -11.53 12.55 -5.82
C LYS A 3 -10.50 11.78 -5.00
N VAL A 4 -9.85 10.81 -5.61
CA VAL A 4 -8.87 9.92 -4.97
C VAL A 4 -7.51 10.09 -5.64
N VAL A 5 -6.45 10.26 -4.85
CA VAL A 5 -5.07 10.13 -5.36
C VAL A 5 -4.73 8.64 -5.40
N ALA A 6 -4.48 8.13 -6.61
CA ALA A 6 -4.08 6.74 -6.78
C ALA A 6 -2.68 6.46 -6.25
N PRO A 7 -2.41 5.26 -5.72
CA PRO A 7 -1.09 4.90 -5.22
C PRO A 7 -0.08 4.73 -6.36
N MET A 8 1.12 5.23 -6.14
CA MET A 8 2.28 5.06 -7.02
C MET A 8 3.47 4.61 -6.18
N ALA A 9 3.85 3.33 -6.30
CA ALA A 9 4.92 2.74 -5.51
C ALA A 9 6.23 3.54 -5.62
N GLY A 10 6.86 3.83 -4.48
CA GLY A 10 8.05 4.65 -4.36
C GLY A 10 7.85 6.15 -4.62
N ILE A 11 6.59 6.63 -4.69
CA ILE A 11 6.27 8.05 -4.98
C ILE A 11 5.24 8.61 -4.00
N THR A 12 4.11 7.92 -3.78
CA THR A 12 3.02 8.43 -2.94
C THR A 12 3.29 8.21 -1.46
N ASP A 13 4.21 8.99 -0.92
CA ASP A 13 4.44 9.20 0.51
C ASP A 13 3.65 10.42 1.02
N ALA A 14 3.70 10.68 2.32
CA ALA A 14 3.04 11.83 2.92
C ALA A 14 3.56 13.17 2.38
N SER A 15 4.86 13.26 2.06
CA SER A 15 5.46 14.47 1.49
C SER A 15 4.86 14.82 0.12
N PHE A 16 4.69 13.83 -0.74
CA PHE A 16 4.03 14.00 -2.03
C PHE A 16 2.53 14.30 -1.86
N LEU A 17 1.83 13.52 -1.04
CA LEU A 17 0.39 13.63 -0.86
C LEU A 17 -0.01 14.98 -0.25
N ASN A 18 0.71 15.49 0.73
CA ASN A 18 0.47 16.82 1.32
C ASN A 18 0.56 17.97 0.29
N LYS A 19 1.31 17.79 -0.80
CA LYS A 19 1.39 18.78 -1.89
C LYS A 19 0.19 18.72 -2.85
N VAL A 20 -0.41 17.52 -3.03
CA VAL A 20 -1.48 17.34 -4.01
C VAL A 20 -2.89 17.42 -3.40
N ILE A 21 -3.06 17.09 -2.12
CA ILE A 21 -4.34 17.17 -1.41
C ILE A 21 -5.03 18.54 -1.57
N PRO A 22 -4.33 19.69 -1.49
CA PRO A 22 -4.95 21.01 -1.64
C PRO A 22 -5.64 21.25 -2.99
N TYR A 23 -5.38 20.43 -4.00
CA TYR A 23 -6.07 20.51 -5.30
C TYR A 23 -7.46 19.85 -5.29
N GLY A 24 -8.00 19.56 -4.10
CA GLY A 24 -9.36 19.13 -3.88
C GLY A 24 -9.55 17.62 -3.85
N PHE A 25 -8.52 16.87 -3.44
CA PHE A 25 -8.63 15.42 -3.20
C PHE A 25 -9.29 15.14 -1.84
N ASN A 26 -10.15 14.12 -1.81
CA ASN A 26 -10.88 13.67 -0.63
C ASN A 26 -10.24 12.43 0.02
N VAL A 27 -9.55 11.62 -0.81
CA VAL A 27 -8.83 10.42 -0.36
C VAL A 27 -7.39 10.50 -0.88
N ALA A 28 -6.44 10.26 -0.01
CA ALA A 28 -5.02 10.19 -0.31
C ALA A 28 -4.53 8.75 -0.06
N THR A 29 -4.00 8.08 -1.10
CA THR A 29 -3.53 6.70 -0.99
C THR A 29 -2.01 6.64 -0.95
N LEU A 30 -1.49 6.21 0.20
CA LEU A 30 -0.08 5.88 0.45
C LEU A 30 0.32 4.56 -0.22
N GLY A 31 1.59 4.39 -0.55
CA GLY A 31 2.12 3.08 -0.98
C GLY A 31 2.22 2.94 -2.50
N GLY A 32 2.30 1.72 -3.14
CA GLY A 32 2.13 0.37 -2.57
C GLY A 32 3.28 -0.15 -1.72
N TYR A 33 2.96 -0.54 -0.57
CA TYR A 33 3.89 -1.11 0.39
C TYR A 33 3.93 -2.64 0.31
N SER A 34 5.10 -3.22 0.54
CA SER A 34 5.30 -4.67 0.68
C SER A 34 5.30 -5.04 2.15
N LEU A 35 4.43 -5.96 2.57
CA LEU A 35 4.19 -6.26 3.98
C LEU A 35 4.84 -7.57 4.46
N ASP A 36 5.35 -8.40 3.55
CA ASP A 36 5.99 -9.67 3.88
C ASP A 36 7.26 -9.89 3.05
N SER A 37 8.03 -10.89 3.44
CA SER A 37 9.33 -11.18 2.80
C SER A 37 9.21 -11.41 1.30
N PRO A 38 8.26 -12.24 0.78
CA PRO A 38 8.15 -12.46 -0.65
C PRO A 38 7.88 -11.16 -1.44
N THR A 39 6.99 -10.30 -0.94
CA THR A 39 6.65 -9.04 -1.62
C THR A 39 7.79 -8.01 -1.53
N LEU A 40 8.52 -7.97 -0.41
CA LEU A 40 9.68 -7.09 -0.27
C LEU A 40 10.84 -7.52 -1.18
N GLU A 41 11.11 -8.81 -1.28
CA GLU A 41 12.14 -9.33 -2.19
C GLU A 41 11.77 -9.07 -3.66
N ALA A 42 10.51 -9.23 -4.03
CA ALA A 42 10.01 -8.87 -5.36
C ALA A 42 10.20 -7.37 -5.63
N SER A 43 9.88 -6.51 -4.67
CA SER A 43 10.10 -5.05 -4.78
C SER A 43 11.58 -4.70 -4.97
N LYS A 44 12.49 -5.34 -4.24
CA LYS A 44 13.94 -5.13 -4.42
C LYS A 44 14.42 -5.49 -5.83
N LYS A 45 13.92 -6.57 -6.40
CA LYS A 45 14.21 -6.94 -7.80
C LYS A 45 13.69 -5.90 -8.80
N ILE A 46 12.52 -5.32 -8.54
CA ILE A 46 11.95 -4.23 -9.35
C ILE A 46 12.84 -2.99 -9.29
N VAL A 47 13.33 -2.63 -8.09
CA VAL A 47 14.29 -1.52 -7.91
C VAL A 47 15.60 -1.76 -8.70
N GLN A 48 16.12 -2.98 -8.69
CA GLN A 48 17.33 -3.34 -9.46
C GLN A 48 17.15 -3.13 -10.97
N ARG A 49 15.91 -3.18 -11.49
CA ARG A 49 15.59 -2.85 -12.88
C ARG A 49 15.39 -1.35 -13.13
N GLY A 50 15.63 -0.50 -12.13
CA GLY A 50 15.56 0.96 -12.25
C GLY A 50 14.14 1.55 -12.02
N ARG A 51 13.18 0.78 -11.49
CA ARG A 51 11.87 1.31 -11.10
C ARG A 51 11.87 1.72 -9.63
N LYS A 52 11.02 2.68 -9.29
CA LYS A 52 10.84 3.11 -7.90
C LYS A 52 9.91 2.14 -7.16
N GLU A 53 10.27 1.81 -5.95
CA GLU A 53 9.47 1.09 -4.95
C GLU A 53 9.81 1.65 -3.56
N PHE A 54 8.95 1.40 -2.58
CA PHE A 54 9.27 1.65 -1.18
C PHE A 54 10.06 0.45 -0.63
N ASP A 55 11.35 0.67 -0.30
CA ASP A 55 12.23 -0.35 0.29
C ASP A 55 12.29 -0.12 1.81
N ILE A 56 11.21 -0.48 2.50
CA ILE A 56 11.08 -0.33 3.95
C ILE A 56 11.31 -1.70 4.60
N PRO A 57 12.22 -1.81 5.59
CA PRO A 57 12.41 -3.05 6.35
C PRO A 57 11.12 -3.52 7.03
N LEU A 58 10.87 -4.84 7.06
CA LEU A 58 9.63 -5.40 7.56
C LEU A 58 9.40 -5.13 9.07
N ASP A 59 10.45 -5.06 9.84
CA ASP A 59 10.41 -4.72 11.27
C ASP A 59 9.98 -3.27 11.53
N ASN A 60 10.04 -2.41 10.51
CA ASN A 60 9.66 -1.00 10.59
C ASN A 60 8.45 -0.62 9.75
N ILE A 61 7.89 -1.52 8.94
CA ILE A 61 6.86 -1.17 7.94
C ILE A 61 5.59 -0.59 8.57
N PHE A 62 5.10 -1.16 9.67
CA PHE A 62 3.89 -0.69 10.34
C PHE A 62 4.10 0.68 10.98
N ASN A 63 5.21 0.90 11.67
CA ASN A 63 5.59 2.20 12.23
C ASN A 63 5.76 3.25 11.12
N HIS A 64 6.35 2.87 10.00
CA HIS A 64 6.50 3.76 8.85
C HIS A 64 5.12 4.20 8.32
N ILE A 65 4.21 3.25 8.06
CA ILE A 65 2.86 3.57 7.57
C ILE A 65 2.11 4.45 8.58
N GLU A 66 2.16 4.14 9.87
CA GLU A 66 1.52 4.95 10.91
C GLU A 66 2.06 6.39 10.94
N ASN A 67 3.37 6.57 10.83
CA ASN A 67 3.98 7.89 10.75
C ASN A 67 3.53 8.67 9.50
N GLU A 68 3.49 8.03 8.33
CA GLU A 68 3.01 8.64 7.09
C GLU A 68 1.53 9.05 7.20
N VAL A 69 0.68 8.20 7.79
CA VAL A 69 -0.74 8.51 8.07
C VAL A 69 -0.84 9.74 8.96
N ASN A 70 -0.09 9.79 10.05
CA ASN A 70 -0.12 10.90 11.01
C ASN A 70 0.37 12.22 10.39
N LEU A 71 1.40 12.19 9.53
CA LEU A 71 1.88 13.36 8.79
C LEU A 71 0.79 13.96 7.88
N ILE A 72 -0.03 13.12 7.24
CA ILE A 72 -1.16 13.60 6.43
C ILE A 72 -2.28 14.14 7.34
N LYS A 73 -2.68 13.39 8.36
CA LYS A 73 -3.79 13.77 9.26
C LYS A 73 -3.51 15.04 10.05
N ASN A 74 -2.27 15.28 10.45
CA ASN A 74 -1.87 16.50 11.14
C ASN A 74 -1.99 17.76 10.26
N THR A 75 -1.84 17.61 8.94
CA THR A 75 -1.92 18.70 7.97
C THR A 75 -3.33 18.83 7.36
N HIS A 76 -3.98 17.68 7.10
CA HIS A 76 -5.26 17.57 6.40
C HIS A 76 -6.21 16.57 7.10
N ASN A 77 -6.67 16.93 8.31
CA ASN A 77 -7.49 16.05 9.16
C ASN A 77 -8.83 15.61 8.54
N HIS A 78 -9.33 16.36 7.56
CA HIS A 78 -10.60 16.09 6.87
C HIS A 78 -10.47 15.07 5.72
N VAL A 79 -9.23 14.76 5.28
CA VAL A 79 -8.98 13.83 4.18
C VAL A 79 -8.94 12.39 4.71
N LYS A 80 -9.56 11.48 3.96
CA LYS A 80 -9.41 10.05 4.22
C LYS A 80 -8.05 9.56 3.75
N VAL A 81 -7.38 8.78 4.59
CA VAL A 81 -6.08 8.18 4.25
C VAL A 81 -6.26 6.71 3.96
N SER A 82 -5.80 6.30 2.80
CA SER A 82 -5.74 4.91 2.36
C SER A 82 -4.29 4.42 2.31
N ALA A 83 -4.06 3.15 2.58
CA ALA A 83 -2.77 2.50 2.34
C ALA A 83 -2.93 1.37 1.32
N ASN A 84 -2.23 1.46 0.19
CA ASN A 84 -2.16 0.38 -0.80
C ASN A 84 -1.05 -0.59 -0.40
N VAL A 85 -1.40 -1.87 -0.26
CA VAL A 85 -0.52 -2.89 0.30
C VAL A 85 -0.47 -4.16 -0.52
N ARG A 86 0.65 -4.86 -0.45
CA ARG A 86 0.90 -6.17 -1.06
C ARG A 86 1.34 -7.15 0.02
N SER A 87 0.69 -8.30 0.06
CA SER A 87 1.07 -9.41 0.94
C SER A 87 0.65 -10.74 0.33
N THR A 88 1.43 -11.78 0.54
CA THR A 88 1.07 -13.16 0.21
C THR A 88 0.18 -13.79 1.28
N ASN A 89 0.10 -13.16 2.47
CA ASN A 89 -0.66 -13.60 3.63
C ASN A 89 -1.69 -12.55 4.06
N PRO A 90 -2.85 -12.94 4.64
CA PRO A 90 -3.84 -12.00 5.13
C PRO A 90 -3.42 -11.26 6.40
N GLN A 91 -2.66 -11.90 7.32
CA GLN A 91 -2.35 -11.33 8.62
C GLN A 91 -1.66 -9.94 8.57
N PRO A 92 -0.61 -9.70 7.74
CA PRO A 92 -0.02 -8.36 7.65
C PRO A 92 -1.00 -7.28 7.14
N ILE A 93 -2.01 -7.68 6.33
CA ILE A 93 -3.05 -6.76 5.85
C ILE A 93 -3.98 -6.38 7.02
N ILE A 94 -4.36 -7.36 7.85
CA ILE A 94 -5.15 -7.13 9.07
C ILE A 94 -4.39 -6.18 10.01
N ASP A 95 -3.09 -6.42 10.20
CA ASP A 95 -2.24 -5.60 11.07
C ASP A 95 -2.17 -4.13 10.60
N VAL A 96 -2.09 -3.90 9.27
CA VAL A 96 -2.21 -2.55 8.70
C VAL A 96 -3.59 -1.95 8.99
N GLY A 97 -4.66 -2.74 8.92
CA GLY A 97 -6.03 -2.29 9.23
C GLY A 97 -6.21 -1.79 10.67
N ASN A 98 -5.33 -2.21 11.59
CA ASN A 98 -5.33 -1.77 12.98
C ASN A 98 -4.53 -0.47 13.22
N ILE A 99 -3.88 0.09 12.21
CA ILE A 99 -3.12 1.35 12.33
C ILE A 99 -4.08 2.50 12.63
N LYS A 100 -3.76 3.24 13.70
CA LYS A 100 -4.57 4.38 14.12
C LYS A 100 -4.64 5.46 13.03
N ASN A 101 -5.83 6.04 12.85
CA ASN A 101 -6.11 7.09 11.88
C ASN A 101 -6.02 6.66 10.40
N LEU A 102 -5.71 5.42 10.09
CA LEU A 102 -5.88 4.88 8.74
C LEU A 102 -7.37 4.62 8.51
N ASP A 103 -7.91 5.12 7.40
CA ASP A 103 -9.35 4.99 7.10
C ASP A 103 -9.65 3.81 6.16
N ILE A 104 -8.70 3.45 5.28
CA ILE A 104 -8.91 2.47 4.21
C ILE A 104 -7.64 1.64 4.01
N VAL A 105 -7.81 0.33 3.88
CA VAL A 105 -6.76 -0.56 3.36
C VAL A 105 -7.12 -0.97 1.94
N GLU A 106 -6.22 -0.72 1.00
CA GLU A 106 -6.38 -1.08 -0.40
C GLU A 106 -5.44 -2.25 -0.74
N ILE A 107 -6.02 -3.42 -1.03
CA ILE A 107 -5.23 -4.59 -1.46
C ILE A 107 -4.84 -4.41 -2.92
N ASN A 108 -3.54 -4.49 -3.21
CA ASN A 108 -3.02 -4.33 -4.57
C ASN A 108 -3.29 -5.56 -5.43
N CYS A 109 -4.35 -5.49 -6.24
CA CYS A 109 -4.71 -6.50 -7.24
C CYS A 109 -4.49 -6.02 -8.68
N HIS A 110 -3.72 -4.95 -8.90
CA HIS A 110 -3.54 -4.37 -10.24
C HIS A 110 -2.08 -4.36 -10.74
N CYS A 111 -1.11 -4.61 -9.88
CA CYS A 111 0.31 -4.64 -10.25
C CYS A 111 0.59 -5.72 -11.28
N ARG A 112 1.32 -5.33 -12.36
CA ARG A 112 1.69 -6.21 -13.49
C ARG A 112 3.19 -6.51 -13.54
N GLN A 113 3.94 -6.15 -12.50
CA GLN A 113 5.38 -6.43 -12.47
C GLN A 113 5.58 -7.95 -12.33
N ASN A 114 6.41 -8.53 -13.21
CA ASN A 114 6.63 -9.98 -13.27
C ASN A 114 7.04 -10.57 -11.93
N GLU A 115 7.83 -9.83 -11.15
CA GLU A 115 8.30 -10.24 -9.82
C GLU A 115 7.14 -10.36 -8.82
N ILE A 116 6.15 -9.48 -8.92
CA ILE A 116 4.95 -9.50 -8.09
C ILE A 116 3.98 -10.59 -8.55
N LEU A 117 3.81 -10.76 -9.87
CA LEU A 117 2.97 -11.81 -10.44
C LEU A 117 3.50 -13.20 -10.08
N ALA A 118 4.83 -13.40 -10.14
CA ALA A 118 5.49 -14.67 -9.86
C ALA A 118 5.24 -15.23 -8.44
N ILE A 119 4.85 -14.36 -7.50
CA ILE A 119 4.53 -14.73 -6.11
C ILE A 119 3.03 -14.74 -5.82
N GLY A 120 2.18 -14.71 -6.86
CA GLY A 120 0.72 -14.75 -6.73
C GLY A 120 0.10 -13.46 -6.19
N CYS A 121 0.81 -12.32 -6.29
CA CYS A 121 0.32 -10.99 -5.91
C CYS A 121 0.00 -10.13 -7.15
N GLY A 122 -0.48 -8.91 -6.92
CA GLY A 122 -0.92 -8.05 -8.01
C GLY A 122 -2.08 -8.69 -8.78
N GLN A 123 -2.05 -8.69 -10.10
CA GLN A 123 -3.13 -9.28 -10.91
C GLN A 123 -3.29 -10.80 -10.74
N GLU A 124 -2.22 -11.52 -10.37
CA GLU A 124 -2.31 -12.96 -10.12
C GLU A 124 -3.11 -13.29 -8.85
N MET A 125 -3.26 -12.37 -7.91
CA MET A 125 -4.11 -12.56 -6.74
C MET A 125 -5.56 -12.88 -7.14
N LEU A 126 -6.06 -12.28 -8.21
CA LEU A 126 -7.44 -12.51 -8.70
C LEU A 126 -7.66 -13.91 -9.29
N LYS A 127 -6.60 -14.66 -9.54
CA LYS A 127 -6.63 -16.02 -10.10
C LYS A 127 -6.40 -17.10 -9.03
N ARG A 128 -6.23 -16.72 -7.78
CA ARG A 128 -6.02 -17.68 -6.68
C ARG A 128 -7.26 -18.52 -6.46
N ASP A 129 -7.09 -19.82 -6.35
CA ASP A 129 -8.18 -20.75 -6.03
C ASP A 129 -8.75 -20.50 -4.64
N ASP A 130 -7.92 -20.00 -3.71
CA ASP A 130 -8.28 -19.70 -2.32
C ASP A 130 -8.65 -18.21 -2.09
N LEU A 131 -8.90 -17.41 -3.15
CA LEU A 131 -9.15 -15.96 -3.03
C LEU A 131 -10.29 -15.65 -2.03
N ASN A 132 -11.41 -16.36 -2.12
CA ASN A 132 -12.54 -16.14 -1.21
C ASN A 132 -12.15 -16.40 0.25
N HIS A 133 -11.38 -17.46 0.50
CA HIS A 133 -10.86 -17.76 1.83
C HIS A 133 -9.89 -16.70 2.30
N PHE A 134 -8.95 -16.28 1.45
CA PHE A 134 -8.00 -15.21 1.75
C PHE A 134 -8.72 -13.91 2.16
N ILE A 135 -9.70 -13.46 1.36
CA ILE A 135 -10.45 -12.22 1.64
C ILE A 135 -11.33 -12.35 2.90
N SER A 136 -11.90 -13.55 3.16
CA SER A 136 -12.73 -13.76 4.34
C SER A 136 -11.97 -13.71 5.67
N GLN A 137 -10.65 -13.74 5.64
CA GLN A 137 -9.78 -13.61 6.82
C GLN A 137 -9.45 -12.16 7.18
N ILE A 138 -9.61 -11.23 6.24
CA ILE A 138 -9.36 -9.80 6.39
C ILE A 138 -10.64 -9.08 6.84
#